data_b5201fdbdddde6c20bd823c07ca68f04
#
_entry.id   b5201fdbdddde6c20bd823c07ca68f04
#
_cell.length_a   1.000
_cell.length_b   1.000
_cell.length_c   1.000
_cell.angle_alpha   90.00
_cell.angle_beta   90.00
_cell.angle_gamma   90.00
#
_symmetry.space_group_name_H-M   'P 1'
#
loop_
_entity.id
_entity.type
_entity.pdbx_description
1 polymer ?
#
loop_
_entity_poly.entity_id
_entity_poly.type
_entity_poly.pdbx_seq_one_letter_code
_entity_poly.pdbx_strand_id
1 'polypeptide(L)'
;GDLQQDIIGLKYKVAGELLYTTMPQISVGVQYKDVDDFSLPSAVGARDDSGVDYYVAATKVFFDALWGRNVLVNGTVRATKANQGGLLGFGSERNNRYRYMKEASIAVLLTDNLAVGMDYREKPDELDFAGEDDWQDFFIGWFVNKNLSVVLAYADLGSIAGFDDQKGWYLSIEGAL
;
A
#
# COMPACT_ATOMS: atom_id res chain seq x y z
N GLY A 1 11.67 1.99 21.70
CA GLY A 1 12.06 2.99 20.69
C GLY A 1 10.96 3.12 19.65
N ASP A 2 10.79 4.30 19.12
CA ASP A 2 9.81 4.53 18.06
C ASP A 2 10.46 4.09 16.75
N LEU A 3 9.80 3.19 16.00
CA LEU A 3 10.25 2.83 14.67
C LEU A 3 9.80 3.92 13.70
N GLN A 4 10.74 4.49 12.99
CA GLN A 4 10.50 5.46 11.94
C GLN A 4 11.01 4.93 10.60
N GLN A 5 10.24 5.15 9.54
CA GLN A 5 10.61 4.77 8.19
C GLN A 5 10.50 5.97 7.26
N ASP A 6 11.54 6.20 6.50
CA ASP A 6 11.56 7.18 5.42
C ASP A 6 11.33 6.51 4.06
N ILE A 7 10.45 7.10 3.24
CA ILE A 7 10.10 6.56 1.93
C ILE A 7 10.24 7.66 0.88
N ILE A 8 11.05 7.39 -0.15
CA ILE A 8 11.14 8.22 -1.35
C ILE A 8 10.70 7.38 -2.55
N GLY A 9 9.75 7.89 -3.32
CA GLY A 9 9.20 7.15 -4.45
C GLY A 9 9.02 7.97 -5.71
N LEU A 10 9.07 7.27 -6.84
CA LEU A 10 8.73 7.80 -8.16
C LEU A 10 7.69 6.89 -8.81
N LYS A 11 6.64 7.51 -9.35
CA LYS A 11 5.60 6.82 -10.12
C LYS A 11 5.43 7.50 -11.47
N TYR A 12 5.40 6.69 -12.53
CA TYR A 12 5.24 7.16 -13.90
C TYR A 12 4.07 6.46 -14.60
N LYS A 13 3.17 7.24 -15.21
CA LYS A 13 2.10 6.71 -16.06
C LYS A 13 2.67 6.28 -17.40
N VAL A 14 2.53 5.00 -17.73
CA VAL A 14 3.07 4.41 -18.97
C VAL A 14 2.04 4.42 -20.08
N ALA A 15 0.80 4.05 -19.78
CA ALA A 15 -0.24 3.86 -20.79
C ALA A 15 -1.65 3.96 -20.20
N GLY A 16 -2.64 4.02 -21.07
CA GLY A 16 -4.06 3.97 -20.74
C GLY A 16 -4.56 5.22 -20.00
N GLU A 17 -5.81 5.18 -19.57
CA GLU A 17 -6.46 6.30 -18.90
C GLU A 17 -7.46 5.83 -17.85
N LEU A 18 -7.66 6.69 -16.84
CA LEU A 18 -8.51 6.41 -15.71
C LEU A 18 -10.00 6.32 -16.10
N LEU A 19 -10.47 7.19 -17.00
CA LEU A 19 -11.88 7.44 -17.27
C LEU A 19 -12.36 6.96 -18.67
N TYR A 20 -11.89 7.56 -19.75
CA TYR A 20 -12.57 7.59 -21.05
C TYR A 20 -12.23 6.44 -22.02
N THR A 21 -11.20 5.66 -21.77
CA THR A 21 -10.83 4.52 -22.63
C THR A 21 -11.16 3.20 -21.96
N THR A 22 -11.25 2.11 -22.70
CA THR A 22 -11.40 0.76 -22.13
C THR A 22 -10.14 0.28 -21.42
N MET A 23 -8.98 0.77 -21.87
CA MET A 23 -7.68 0.44 -21.28
C MET A 23 -7.51 1.13 -19.93
N PRO A 24 -7.23 0.40 -18.84
CA PRO A 24 -6.95 1.02 -17.55
C PRO A 24 -5.67 1.87 -17.61
N GLN A 25 -5.56 2.85 -16.72
CA GLN A 25 -4.30 3.56 -16.53
C GLN A 25 -3.27 2.63 -15.94
N ILE A 26 -2.19 2.40 -16.67
CA ILE A 26 -1.05 1.60 -16.23
C ILE A 26 0.06 2.55 -15.77
N SER A 27 0.55 2.31 -14.57
CA SER A 27 1.68 3.05 -14.00
C SER A 27 2.74 2.09 -13.49
N VAL A 28 4.00 2.50 -13.59
CA VAL A 28 5.13 1.80 -12.97
C VAL A 28 5.74 2.70 -11.91
N GLY A 29 6.31 2.11 -10.88
CA GLY A 29 6.93 2.91 -9.84
C GLY A 29 8.05 2.18 -9.12
N VAL A 30 8.84 2.99 -8.42
CA VAL A 30 9.93 2.56 -7.56
C VAL A 30 9.84 3.31 -6.24
N GLN A 31 10.13 2.64 -5.14
CA GLN A 31 10.21 3.22 -3.81
C GLN A 31 11.49 2.77 -3.14
N TYR A 32 12.31 3.72 -2.71
CA TYR A 32 13.38 3.48 -1.74
C TYR A 32 12.82 3.71 -0.35
N LYS A 33 13.13 2.81 0.55
CA LYS A 33 12.67 2.83 1.95
C LYS A 33 13.86 2.59 2.85
N ASP A 34 13.87 3.29 3.99
CA ASP A 34 14.93 3.25 4.99
C ASP A 34 14.34 3.29 6.39
N VAL A 35 14.90 2.53 7.33
CA VAL A 35 14.46 2.48 8.73
C VAL A 35 15.54 3.07 9.62
N ASP A 36 15.21 4.12 10.38
CA ASP A 36 16.17 4.87 11.21
C ASP A 36 16.82 4.03 12.32
N ASP A 37 16.07 3.13 12.95
CA ASP A 37 16.58 2.25 14.00
C ASP A 37 16.51 0.78 13.58
N PHE A 38 17.66 0.24 13.19
CA PHE A 38 17.80 -1.16 12.75
C PHE A 38 17.93 -2.15 13.92
N SER A 39 17.95 -1.70 15.16
CA SER A 39 18.14 -2.58 16.32
C SER A 39 17.03 -3.62 16.46
N LEU A 40 15.76 -3.20 16.35
CA LEU A 40 14.63 -4.11 16.41
C LEU A 40 14.50 -4.96 15.14
N PRO A 41 14.56 -4.41 13.91
CA PRO A 41 14.56 -5.23 12.69
C PRO A 41 15.65 -6.30 12.67
N SER A 42 16.86 -5.99 13.07
CA SER A 42 17.96 -6.96 13.14
C SER A 42 17.72 -8.04 14.20
N ALA A 43 17.15 -7.68 15.36
CA ALA A 43 16.82 -8.63 16.41
C ALA A 43 15.74 -9.64 16.01
N VAL A 44 14.87 -9.29 15.07
CA VAL A 44 13.84 -10.18 14.52
C VAL A 44 14.29 -10.88 13.22
N GLY A 45 15.56 -10.74 12.81
CA GLY A 45 16.18 -11.48 11.72
C GLY A 45 16.16 -10.77 10.37
N ALA A 46 15.86 -9.48 10.33
CA ALA A 46 16.04 -8.69 9.11
C ALA A 46 17.52 -8.57 8.76
N ARG A 47 17.81 -8.56 7.46
CA ARG A 47 19.18 -8.50 6.94
C ARG A 47 19.65 -7.06 6.71
N ASP A 48 18.81 -6.23 6.11
CA ASP A 48 19.15 -4.89 5.68
C ASP A 48 18.17 -3.87 6.28
N ASP A 49 18.63 -2.66 6.60
CA ASP A 49 17.83 -1.54 7.10
C ASP A 49 17.06 -0.83 6.00
N SER A 50 17.51 -0.98 4.78
CA SER A 50 16.95 -0.28 3.62
C SER A 50 16.73 -1.20 2.42
N GLY A 51 15.86 -0.77 1.50
CA GLY A 51 15.57 -1.54 0.30
C GLY A 51 14.79 -0.76 -0.74
N VAL A 52 14.64 -1.40 -1.90
CA VAL A 52 13.93 -0.84 -3.05
C VAL A 52 12.78 -1.75 -3.43
N ASP A 53 11.59 -1.17 -3.57
CA ASP A 53 10.43 -1.82 -4.14
C ASP A 53 10.19 -1.35 -5.57
N TYR A 54 9.78 -2.27 -6.44
CA TYR A 54 9.30 -1.97 -7.78
C TYR A 54 7.85 -2.41 -7.91
N TYR A 55 7.02 -1.62 -8.58
CA TYR A 55 5.62 -2.00 -8.76
C TYR A 55 5.04 -1.58 -10.10
N VAL A 56 4.01 -2.32 -10.51
CA VAL A 56 3.13 -2.00 -11.63
C VAL A 56 1.71 -1.92 -11.10
N ALA A 57 1.03 -0.82 -11.38
CA ALA A 57 -0.35 -0.59 -10.96
C ALA A 57 -1.27 -0.36 -12.16
N ALA A 58 -2.46 -0.93 -12.11
CA ALA A 58 -3.54 -0.71 -13.06
C ALA A 58 -4.74 -0.12 -12.34
N THR A 59 -5.22 1.04 -12.80
CA THR A 59 -6.35 1.74 -12.15
C THR A 59 -7.41 2.09 -13.19
N LYS A 60 -8.68 1.89 -12.83
CA LYS A 60 -9.83 2.18 -13.71
C LYS A 60 -11.02 2.68 -12.91
N VAL A 61 -11.74 3.64 -13.48
CA VAL A 61 -13.06 4.04 -13.01
C VAL A 61 -14.11 3.45 -13.96
N PHE A 62 -15.11 2.82 -13.38
CA PHE A 62 -16.30 2.31 -14.06
C PHE A 62 -17.47 3.23 -13.70
N PHE A 63 -18.08 3.82 -14.72
CA PHE A 63 -19.24 4.70 -14.52
C PHE A 63 -20.49 3.87 -14.30
N ASP A 64 -21.35 4.34 -13.41
CA ASP A 64 -22.67 3.74 -13.09
C ASP A 64 -22.61 2.24 -12.75
N ALA A 65 -21.44 1.75 -12.29
CA ALA A 65 -21.18 0.32 -12.13
C ALA A 65 -21.89 -0.30 -10.91
N LEU A 66 -22.21 0.48 -9.90
CA LEU A 66 -22.85 0.00 -8.66
C LEU A 66 -23.96 0.98 -8.23
N TRP A 67 -25.23 0.60 -8.40
CA TRP A 67 -26.41 1.42 -8.04
C TRP A 67 -26.35 2.85 -8.59
N GLY A 68 -25.91 3.01 -9.86
CA GLY A 68 -25.74 4.33 -10.47
C GLY A 68 -24.57 5.15 -9.89
N ARG A 69 -23.65 4.50 -9.19
CA ARG A 69 -22.43 5.13 -8.66
C ARG A 69 -21.20 4.70 -9.44
N ASN A 70 -20.25 5.59 -9.51
CA ASN A 70 -18.96 5.29 -10.11
C ASN A 70 -18.12 4.46 -9.15
N VAL A 71 -17.40 3.46 -9.69
CA VAL A 71 -16.55 2.57 -8.94
C VAL A 71 -15.12 2.70 -9.46
N LEU A 72 -14.19 2.99 -8.57
CA LEU A 72 -12.75 2.96 -8.83
C LEU A 72 -12.21 1.60 -8.40
N VAL A 73 -11.40 0.97 -9.27
CA VAL A 73 -10.70 -0.28 -8.98
C VAL A 73 -9.23 -0.06 -9.28
N ASN A 74 -8.38 -0.51 -8.38
CA ASN A 74 -6.93 -0.58 -8.55
C ASN A 74 -6.44 -1.99 -8.27
N GLY A 75 -5.47 -2.44 -9.06
CA GLY A 75 -4.69 -3.64 -8.79
C GLY A 75 -3.21 -3.32 -8.97
N THR A 76 -2.38 -3.79 -8.04
CA THR A 76 -0.93 -3.57 -8.07
C THR A 76 -0.20 -4.89 -7.83
N VAL A 77 0.88 -5.09 -8.57
CA VAL A 77 1.86 -6.14 -8.29
C VAL A 77 3.16 -5.45 -7.92
N ARG A 78 3.66 -5.78 -6.74
CA ARG A 78 4.89 -5.22 -6.17
C ARG A 78 5.95 -6.29 -6.03
N ALA A 79 7.15 -6.01 -6.50
CA ALA A 79 8.36 -6.77 -6.18
C ALA A 79 9.05 -6.11 -4.98
N THR A 80 9.14 -6.82 -3.87
CA THR A 80 9.67 -6.29 -2.61
C THR A 80 10.50 -7.33 -1.87
N LYS A 81 11.40 -6.86 -1.00
CA LYS A 81 12.08 -7.64 0.05
C LYS A 81 11.69 -7.14 1.45
N ALA A 82 10.75 -6.20 1.51
CA ALA A 82 10.37 -5.50 2.72
C ALA A 82 9.60 -6.43 3.68
N ASN A 83 10.03 -6.51 4.92
CA ASN A 83 9.27 -7.12 6.01
C ASN A 83 8.33 -6.05 6.59
N GLN A 84 7.05 -6.38 6.80
CA GLN A 84 6.04 -5.44 7.31
C GLN A 84 6.01 -4.10 6.55
N GLY A 85 5.99 -4.17 5.21
CA GLY A 85 6.03 -2.97 4.37
C GLY A 85 7.35 -2.19 4.42
N GLY A 86 8.36 -2.72 5.13
CA GLY A 86 9.69 -2.15 5.33
C GLY A 86 9.96 -1.70 6.77
N LEU A 87 8.95 -1.57 7.63
CA LEU A 87 9.13 -1.17 9.05
C LEU A 87 10.02 -2.16 9.84
N LEU A 88 10.00 -3.44 9.48
CA LEU A 88 10.88 -4.46 10.06
C LEU A 88 12.06 -4.81 9.14
N GLY A 89 12.59 -3.83 8.43
CA GLY A 89 13.74 -3.98 7.55
C GLY A 89 13.47 -4.79 6.29
N PHE A 90 14.52 -5.32 5.68
CA PHE A 90 14.45 -5.95 4.36
C PHE A 90 15.21 -7.28 4.34
N GLY A 91 14.58 -8.28 3.67
CA GLY A 91 15.13 -9.64 3.59
C GLY A 91 15.25 -10.32 4.94
N SER A 92 15.72 -11.56 4.92
CA SER A 92 16.11 -12.31 6.11
C SER A 92 17.42 -13.05 5.83
N GLU A 93 18.04 -13.64 6.87
CA GLU A 93 19.24 -14.46 6.68
C GLU A 93 18.97 -15.69 5.80
N ARG A 94 17.75 -16.23 5.82
CA ARG A 94 17.33 -17.38 5.01
C ARG A 94 16.96 -17.00 3.59
N ASN A 95 16.36 -15.82 3.39
CA ASN A 95 15.85 -15.41 2.10
C ASN A 95 16.01 -13.91 1.87
N ASN A 96 16.82 -13.57 0.86
CA ASN A 96 17.03 -12.19 0.43
C ASN A 96 16.64 -12.01 -1.05
N ARG A 97 15.50 -12.61 -1.46
CA ARG A 97 14.98 -12.52 -2.83
C ARG A 97 13.77 -11.63 -2.88
N TYR A 98 13.54 -10.99 -4.02
CA TYR A 98 12.30 -10.30 -4.29
C TYR A 98 11.12 -11.27 -4.29
N ARG A 99 10.05 -10.88 -3.59
CA ARG A 99 8.74 -11.54 -3.62
C ARG A 99 7.76 -10.66 -4.38
N TYR A 100 6.83 -11.31 -5.05
CA TYR A 100 5.76 -10.59 -5.76
C TYR A 100 4.50 -10.61 -4.91
N MET A 101 4.12 -9.42 -4.40
CA MET A 101 2.94 -9.20 -3.58
C MET A 101 1.85 -8.54 -4.39
N LYS A 102 0.61 -8.89 -4.10
CA LYS A 102 -0.57 -8.32 -4.74
C LYS A 102 -1.20 -7.31 -3.81
N GLU A 103 -1.63 -6.19 -4.40
CA GLU A 103 -2.41 -5.18 -3.72
C GLU A 103 -3.66 -4.90 -4.55
N ALA A 104 -4.80 -4.72 -3.90
CA ALA A 104 -6.06 -4.42 -4.58
C ALA A 104 -6.82 -3.35 -3.78
N SER A 105 -7.50 -2.48 -4.50
CA SER A 105 -8.33 -1.41 -3.92
C SER A 105 -9.62 -1.28 -4.71
N ILE A 106 -10.72 -1.08 -4.01
CA ILE A 106 -12.00 -0.75 -4.60
C ILE A 106 -12.64 0.39 -3.83
N ALA A 107 -13.15 1.39 -4.54
CA ALA A 107 -13.88 2.51 -3.94
C ALA A 107 -15.15 2.83 -4.73
N VAL A 108 -16.22 3.13 -4.01
CA VAL A 108 -17.49 3.63 -4.56
C VAL A 108 -17.58 5.11 -4.29
N LEU A 109 -17.76 5.91 -5.33
CA LEU A 109 -17.99 7.35 -5.21
C LEU A 109 -19.44 7.59 -4.79
N LEU A 110 -19.65 7.98 -3.54
CA LEU A 110 -20.97 8.30 -3.01
C LEU A 110 -21.49 9.64 -3.54
N THR A 111 -20.57 10.58 -3.76
CA THR A 111 -20.79 11.89 -4.40
C THR A 111 -19.60 12.21 -5.30
N ASP A 112 -19.61 13.38 -5.94
CA ASP A 112 -18.49 13.83 -6.78
C ASP A 112 -17.18 14.02 -5.99
N ASN A 113 -17.29 14.17 -4.68
CA ASN A 113 -16.15 14.47 -3.80
C ASN A 113 -16.02 13.55 -2.59
N LEU A 114 -16.83 12.51 -2.47
CA LEU A 114 -16.78 11.56 -1.35
C LEU A 114 -16.78 10.13 -1.88
N ALA A 115 -15.81 9.34 -1.45
CA ALA A 115 -15.68 7.92 -1.75
C ALA A 115 -15.59 7.10 -0.47
N VAL A 116 -16.09 5.87 -0.53
CA VAL A 116 -15.82 4.84 0.49
C VAL A 116 -15.26 3.62 -0.18
N GLY A 117 -14.33 2.96 0.47
CA GLY A 117 -13.66 1.83 -0.14
C GLY A 117 -12.96 0.92 0.85
N MET A 118 -12.28 -0.07 0.27
CA MET A 118 -11.43 -1.01 0.99
C MET A 118 -10.16 -1.26 0.21
N ASP A 119 -9.08 -1.45 0.93
CA ASP A 119 -7.79 -1.88 0.41
C ASP A 119 -7.42 -3.26 0.97
N TYR A 120 -6.72 -4.02 0.17
CA TYR A 120 -6.11 -5.29 0.53
C TYR A 120 -4.65 -5.28 0.06
N ARG A 121 -3.74 -5.76 0.91
CA ARG A 121 -2.32 -5.89 0.59
C ARG A 121 -1.76 -7.19 1.14
N GLU A 122 -1.27 -8.03 0.24
CA GLU A 122 -0.44 -9.18 0.60
C GLU A 122 0.87 -8.72 1.25
N LYS A 123 1.30 -9.42 2.31
CA LYS A 123 2.62 -9.23 2.93
C LYS A 123 3.52 -10.44 2.71
N PRO A 124 4.83 -10.24 2.56
CA PRO A 124 5.78 -11.34 2.60
C PRO A 124 5.88 -11.90 4.03
N ASP A 125 5.76 -13.20 4.16
CA ASP A 125 5.99 -13.93 5.40
C ASP A 125 7.44 -14.48 5.38
N GLU A 126 8.41 -13.63 5.75
CA GLU A 126 9.84 -13.93 5.67
C GLU A 126 10.53 -13.97 7.03
N LEU A 127 9.87 -13.48 8.09
CA LEU A 127 10.42 -13.47 9.44
C LEU A 127 10.09 -14.82 10.13
N ASP A 128 11.14 -15.55 10.52
CA ASP A 128 11.08 -16.96 10.97
C ASP A 128 10.28 -17.23 12.24
N PHE A 129 9.92 -16.22 13.01
CA PHE A 129 9.40 -16.39 14.37
C PHE A 129 7.90 -16.10 14.51
N ALA A 130 7.26 -15.52 13.53
CA ALA A 130 5.83 -15.20 13.56
C ALA A 130 5.24 -15.22 12.15
N GLY A 131 4.13 -15.93 11.96
CA GLY A 131 3.31 -15.81 10.75
C GLY A 131 2.77 -14.38 10.63
N GLU A 132 2.74 -13.84 9.43
CA GLU A 132 2.25 -12.50 9.14
C GLU A 132 0.94 -12.56 8.37
N ASP A 133 -0.07 -11.85 8.87
CA ASP A 133 -1.35 -11.71 8.19
C ASP A 133 -1.32 -10.57 7.18
N ASP A 134 -2.11 -10.72 6.10
CA ASP A 134 -2.29 -9.67 5.10
C ASP A 134 -3.01 -8.45 5.68
N TRP A 135 -2.74 -7.28 5.11
CA TRP A 135 -3.38 -6.04 5.52
C TRP A 135 -4.70 -5.84 4.79
N GLN A 136 -5.67 -5.34 5.55
CA GLN A 136 -6.95 -4.89 5.04
C GLN A 136 -7.32 -3.57 5.70
N ASP A 137 -7.92 -2.67 4.96
CA ASP A 137 -8.48 -1.47 5.54
C ASP A 137 -9.81 -1.07 4.87
N PHE A 138 -10.59 -0.28 5.62
CA PHE A 138 -11.77 0.40 5.13
C PHE A 138 -11.52 1.90 5.22
N PHE A 139 -11.75 2.62 4.15
CA PHE A 139 -11.47 4.03 4.09
C PHE A 139 -12.64 4.88 3.63
N ILE A 140 -12.58 6.15 4.04
CA ILE A 140 -13.39 7.24 3.51
C ILE A 140 -12.43 8.25 2.90
N GLY A 141 -12.57 8.53 1.60
CA GLY A 141 -11.79 9.52 0.87
C GLY A 141 -12.64 10.75 0.56
N TRP A 142 -12.15 11.93 0.91
CA TRP A 142 -12.76 13.21 0.60
C TRP A 142 -11.86 14.02 -0.33
N PHE A 143 -12.32 14.26 -1.55
CA PHE A 143 -11.69 15.13 -2.52
C PHE A 143 -12.14 16.57 -2.26
N VAL A 144 -11.39 17.31 -1.42
CA VAL A 144 -11.72 18.68 -1.03
C VAL A 144 -11.80 19.59 -2.28
N ASN A 145 -10.87 19.39 -3.19
CA ASN A 145 -10.83 19.99 -4.51
C ASN A 145 -9.90 19.18 -5.43
N LYS A 146 -9.65 19.66 -6.66
CA LYS A 146 -8.78 18.96 -7.64
C LYS A 146 -7.32 18.79 -7.21
N ASN A 147 -6.89 19.52 -6.19
CA ASN A 147 -5.50 19.56 -5.73
C ASN A 147 -5.33 19.02 -4.30
N LEU A 148 -6.41 18.72 -3.57
CA LEU A 148 -6.35 18.30 -2.18
C LEU A 148 -7.33 17.17 -1.92
N SER A 149 -6.83 16.07 -1.40
CA SER A 149 -7.63 14.95 -0.88
C SER A 149 -7.24 14.59 0.56
N VAL A 150 -8.21 14.08 1.28
CA VAL A 150 -8.06 13.60 2.65
C VAL A 150 -8.63 12.19 2.71
N VAL A 151 -7.89 11.24 3.27
CA VAL A 151 -8.33 9.86 3.47
C VAL A 151 -8.25 9.52 4.95
N LEU A 152 -9.35 9.05 5.50
CA LEU A 152 -9.40 8.43 6.83
C LEU A 152 -9.66 6.95 6.65
N ALA A 153 -8.78 6.10 7.19
CA ALA A 153 -8.92 4.65 7.12
C ALA A 153 -8.87 4.01 8.51
N TYR A 154 -9.58 2.90 8.65
CA TYR A 154 -9.42 1.96 9.75
C TYR A 154 -8.73 0.72 9.22
N ALA A 155 -7.48 0.54 9.63
CA ALA A 155 -6.61 -0.51 9.15
C ALA A 155 -6.61 -1.70 10.12
N ASP A 156 -6.76 -2.89 9.57
CA ASP A 156 -6.47 -4.17 10.21
C ASP A 156 -5.15 -4.68 9.64
N LEU A 157 -4.12 -4.61 10.44
CA LEU A 157 -2.76 -4.99 10.07
C LEU A 157 -2.45 -6.46 10.42
N GLY A 158 -3.45 -7.16 10.99
CA GLY A 158 -3.31 -8.54 11.43
C GLY A 158 -2.26 -8.73 12.50
N SER A 159 -1.49 -9.80 12.39
CA SER A 159 -0.35 -10.08 13.29
C SER A 159 0.91 -9.39 12.79
N ILE A 160 1.59 -8.66 13.66
CA ILE A 160 2.88 -8.00 13.40
C ILE A 160 3.88 -8.47 14.45
N ALA A 161 4.96 -9.12 14.02
CA ALA A 161 6.05 -9.55 14.89
C ALA A 161 5.56 -10.38 16.12
N GLY A 162 4.53 -11.22 15.94
CA GLY A 162 3.94 -12.03 17.00
C GLY A 162 2.94 -11.31 17.91
N PHE A 163 2.60 -10.06 17.61
CA PHE A 163 1.51 -9.32 18.26
C PHE A 163 0.26 -9.41 17.40
N ASP A 164 -0.75 -10.12 17.88
CA ASP A 164 -2.03 -10.32 17.17
C ASP A 164 -2.93 -9.08 17.23
N ASP A 165 -3.92 -9.02 16.33
CA ASP A 165 -5.00 -8.03 16.31
C ASP A 165 -4.53 -6.55 16.27
N GLN A 166 -3.48 -6.29 15.50
CA GLN A 166 -2.98 -4.92 15.31
C GLN A 166 -3.93 -4.11 14.43
N LYS A 167 -4.65 -3.17 15.02
CA LYS A 167 -5.64 -2.34 14.35
C LYS A 167 -5.45 -0.87 14.71
N GLY A 168 -5.72 0.02 13.76
CA GLY A 168 -5.54 1.44 14.01
C GLY A 168 -6.21 2.36 13.01
N TRP A 169 -6.25 3.63 13.35
CA TRP A 169 -6.71 4.68 12.47
C TRP A 169 -5.53 5.28 11.71
N TYR A 170 -5.74 5.52 10.43
CA TYR A 170 -4.79 6.15 9.53
C TYR A 170 -5.41 7.40 8.92
N LEU A 171 -4.68 8.51 8.90
CA LEU A 171 -5.05 9.75 8.25
C LEU A 171 -4.00 10.11 7.20
N SER A 172 -4.44 10.30 5.96
CA SER A 172 -3.60 10.81 4.86
C SER A 172 -4.15 12.12 4.34
N ILE A 173 -3.24 13.03 4.02
CA ILE A 173 -3.55 14.29 3.33
C ILE A 173 -2.63 14.36 2.13
N GLU A 174 -3.20 14.42 0.94
CA GLU A 174 -2.47 14.49 -0.32
C GLU A 174 -2.73 15.80 -1.01
N GLY A 175 -1.64 16.47 -1.42
CA GLY A 175 -1.66 17.70 -2.20
C GLY A 175 -1.01 17.52 -3.56
N ALA A 176 -1.61 18.07 -4.63
CA ALA A 176 -1.03 18.14 -5.97
C ALA A 176 -0.92 19.59 -6.44
N LEU A 177 0.18 19.93 -7.10
CA LEU A 177 0.47 21.25 -7.67
C LEU A 177 0.08 21.31 -9.15
#